data_c97455fc3d4db8c7919f714d564e940d
#
_entry.id   c97455fc3d4db8c7919f714d564e940d
#
_cell.length_a   1.000
_cell.length_b   1.000
_cell.length_c   1.000
_cell.angle_alpha   90.00
_cell.angle_beta   90.00
_cell.angle_gamma   90.00
#
_symmetry.space_group_name_H-M   'P 1'
#
loop_
_entity.id
_entity.type
_entity.pdbx_description
1 polymer ?
#
loop_
_entity_poly.entity_id
_entity_poly.type
_entity_poly.pdbx_seq_one_letter_code
_entity_poly.pdbx_strand_id
1 'polypeptide(L)'
;MEYRFAHRMGCLPPSFLGELFRVSSQPGIISFAGGLPSSRLIDTEGLSRATREVIEEEGEMPFQYSTTDGYLPLREYIADRYRRRLGIPAEADEIQIVNGSQQCLDLVAKILLDPGDHLGMEQPGYLGAIEAFSLYEPVIHAVPLNDEGPDLERFAALVDQHPLRFFYGIPNSQNPSGRTYAESSRKAIARILDGTGT
;
A
#
# COMPACT_ATOMS: atom_id res chain seq x y z
N MET A 1 -36.41 7.50 3.55
CA MET A 1 -35.79 7.51 2.21
C MET A 1 -34.78 6.38 2.21
N GLU A 2 -34.94 5.38 1.35
CA GLU A 2 -34.05 4.21 1.28
C GLU A 2 -33.00 4.51 0.20
N TYR A 3 -31.71 4.51 0.58
CA TYR A 3 -30.62 4.75 -0.38
C TYR A 3 -30.27 3.45 -1.11
N ARG A 4 -30.16 3.52 -2.42
CA ARG A 4 -29.67 2.41 -3.24
C ARG A 4 -28.16 2.54 -3.43
N PHE A 5 -27.40 1.74 -2.72
CA PHE A 5 -25.95 1.67 -2.85
C PHE A 5 -25.53 0.92 -4.13
N ALA A 6 -24.28 1.15 -4.58
CA ALA A 6 -23.68 0.37 -5.66
C ALA A 6 -23.53 -1.11 -5.23
N HIS A 7 -23.59 -2.04 -6.20
CA HIS A 7 -23.50 -3.48 -5.97
C HIS A 7 -22.28 -3.87 -5.12
N ARG A 8 -21.12 -3.32 -5.45
CA ARG A 8 -19.84 -3.56 -4.75
C ARG A 8 -19.89 -3.26 -3.25
N MET A 9 -20.80 -2.41 -2.78
CA MET A 9 -20.95 -2.13 -1.35
C MET A 9 -21.54 -3.30 -0.57
N GLY A 10 -22.25 -4.19 -1.25
CA GLY A 10 -22.77 -5.44 -0.66
C GLY A 10 -21.72 -6.56 -0.59
N CYS A 11 -20.63 -6.43 -1.35
CA CYS A 11 -19.55 -7.42 -1.40
C CYS A 11 -18.44 -7.15 -0.38
N LEU A 12 -18.49 -6.00 0.32
CA LEU A 12 -17.50 -5.65 1.33
C LEU A 12 -17.63 -6.53 2.58
N PRO A 13 -16.55 -7.16 3.03
CA PRO A 13 -16.55 -7.74 4.36
C PRO A 13 -16.74 -6.63 5.41
N PRO A 14 -17.32 -6.96 6.59
CA PRO A 14 -17.38 -6.00 7.70
C PRO A 14 -16.00 -5.44 7.97
N SER A 15 -15.86 -4.10 8.10
CA SER A 15 -14.56 -3.47 8.37
C SER A 15 -14.02 -3.91 9.73
N PHE A 16 -13.15 -4.90 9.71
CA PHE A 16 -12.48 -5.40 10.90
C PHE A 16 -11.51 -4.34 11.48
N LEU A 17 -10.88 -3.53 10.63
CA LEU A 17 -9.98 -2.46 11.06
C LEU A 17 -10.70 -1.39 11.87
N GLY A 18 -11.89 -0.98 11.46
CA GLY A 18 -12.68 0.02 12.19
C GLY A 18 -13.06 -0.46 13.60
N GLU A 19 -13.45 -1.72 13.75
CA GLU A 19 -13.76 -2.32 15.04
C GLU A 19 -12.50 -2.46 15.92
N LEU A 20 -11.41 -2.91 15.34
CA LEU A 20 -10.12 -3.05 16.00
C LEU A 20 -9.62 -1.74 16.58
N PHE A 21 -9.69 -0.64 15.82
CA PHE A 21 -9.30 0.68 16.29
C PHE A 21 -10.25 1.19 17.39
N ARG A 22 -11.55 0.96 17.26
CA ARG A 22 -12.52 1.34 18.29
C ARG A 22 -12.27 0.65 19.63
N VAL A 23 -11.91 -0.63 19.62
CA VAL A 23 -11.60 -1.39 20.83
C VAL A 23 -10.25 -0.96 21.41
N SER A 24 -9.22 -0.84 20.57
CA SER A 24 -7.86 -0.48 20.99
C SER A 24 -7.73 0.93 21.55
N SER A 25 -8.67 1.83 21.24
CA SER A 25 -8.70 3.21 21.76
C SER A 25 -9.35 3.34 23.13
N GLN A 26 -9.88 2.26 23.72
CA GLN A 26 -10.52 2.32 25.04
C GLN A 26 -9.49 2.46 26.16
N PRO A 27 -9.78 3.26 27.20
CA PRO A 27 -8.89 3.41 28.35
C PRO A 27 -8.59 2.07 29.03
N GLY A 28 -7.32 1.85 29.39
CA GLY A 28 -6.88 0.64 30.10
C GLY A 28 -6.60 -0.56 29.23
N ILE A 29 -6.79 -0.48 27.91
CA ILE A 29 -6.43 -1.55 26.97
C ILE A 29 -4.97 -1.36 26.52
N ILE A 30 -4.17 -2.44 26.66
CA ILE A 30 -2.86 -2.53 26.03
C ILE A 30 -3.07 -3.26 24.71
N SER A 31 -3.00 -2.51 23.60
CA SER A 31 -3.23 -3.05 22.25
C SER A 31 -1.92 -3.48 21.59
N PHE A 32 -1.89 -4.72 21.08
CA PHE A 32 -0.88 -5.23 20.17
C PHE A 32 -1.37 -5.24 18.72
N ALA A 33 -2.51 -4.63 18.46
CA ALA A 33 -3.12 -4.54 17.15
C ALA A 33 -3.06 -3.11 16.60
N GLY A 34 -3.06 -2.97 15.28
CA GLY A 34 -3.16 -1.69 14.59
C GLY A 34 -1.83 -1.00 14.29
N GLY A 35 -0.73 -1.36 14.93
CA GLY A 35 0.61 -0.87 14.58
C GLY A 35 0.76 0.66 14.56
N LEU A 36 0.01 1.39 15.42
CA LEU A 36 0.05 2.85 15.45
C LEU A 36 1.42 3.36 15.91
N PRO A 37 1.99 4.38 15.26
CA PRO A 37 3.20 5.03 15.71
C PRO A 37 3.05 5.58 17.15
N SER A 38 4.11 5.46 17.95
CA SER A 38 4.10 6.06 19.29
C SER A 38 3.99 7.57 19.20
N SER A 39 2.96 8.16 19.81
CA SER A 39 2.78 9.61 19.85
C SER A 39 3.97 10.36 20.46
N ARG A 40 4.73 9.69 21.35
CA ARG A 40 5.92 10.27 22.01
C ARG A 40 7.12 10.45 21.05
N LEU A 41 7.11 9.76 19.90
CA LEU A 41 8.18 9.81 18.90
C LEU A 41 7.84 10.73 17.73
N ILE A 42 6.68 11.39 17.75
CA ILE A 42 6.29 12.36 16.74
C ILE A 42 7.03 13.65 17.02
N ASP A 43 7.91 14.09 16.11
CA ASP A 43 8.64 15.36 16.20
C ASP A 43 7.73 16.55 15.87
N THR A 44 6.92 16.94 16.86
CA THR A 44 5.98 18.07 16.72
C THR A 44 6.70 19.41 16.58
N GLU A 45 7.88 19.56 17.16
CA GLU A 45 8.69 20.78 17.06
C GLU A 45 9.27 20.92 15.66
N GLY A 46 9.83 19.84 15.10
CA GLY A 46 10.31 19.81 13.73
C GLY A 46 9.21 20.08 12.70
N LEU A 47 8.04 19.47 12.88
CA LEU A 47 6.88 19.72 12.02
C LEU A 47 6.40 21.18 12.10
N SER A 48 6.34 21.76 13.30
CA SER A 48 5.96 23.16 13.48
C SER A 48 6.94 24.11 12.80
N ARG A 49 8.25 23.85 12.96
CA ARG A 49 9.30 24.64 12.31
C ARG A 49 9.20 24.54 10.78
N ALA A 50 9.16 23.34 10.23
CA ALA A 50 9.05 23.12 8.78
C ALA A 50 7.80 23.77 8.19
N THR A 51 6.65 23.69 8.89
CA THR A 51 5.42 24.36 8.45
C THR A 51 5.60 25.88 8.37
N ARG A 52 6.27 26.46 9.35
CA ARG A 52 6.53 27.91 9.39
C ARG A 52 7.47 28.32 8.25
N GLU A 53 8.57 27.60 8.06
CA GLU A 53 9.52 27.83 7.00
C GLU A 53 8.84 27.81 5.61
N VAL A 54 8.00 26.80 5.35
CA VAL A 54 7.27 26.70 4.07
C VAL A 54 6.32 27.89 3.87
N ILE A 55 5.59 28.34 4.91
CA ILE A 55 4.70 29.49 4.79
C ILE A 55 5.49 30.78 4.57
N GLU A 56 6.63 30.95 5.23
CA GLU A 56 7.50 32.12 5.09
C GLU A 56 8.15 32.19 3.70
N GLU A 57 8.54 31.04 3.13
CA GLU A 57 9.22 30.97 1.83
C GLU A 57 8.25 30.99 0.64
N GLU A 58 7.15 30.24 0.72
CA GLU A 58 6.22 30.00 -0.38
C GLU A 58 4.94 30.85 -0.32
N GLY A 59 4.69 31.53 0.81
CA GLY A 59 3.55 32.40 1.01
C GLY A 59 2.22 31.66 0.88
N GLU A 60 1.41 32.06 -0.09
CA GLU A 60 0.06 31.52 -0.32
C GLU A 60 0.07 30.20 -1.13
N MET A 61 1.18 29.87 -1.78
CA MET A 61 1.27 28.74 -2.70
C MET A 61 0.94 27.37 -2.07
N PRO A 62 1.34 27.06 -0.81
CA PRO A 62 1.00 25.79 -0.17
C PRO A 62 -0.51 25.58 0.05
N PHE A 63 -1.30 26.65 -0.01
CA PHE A 63 -2.76 26.62 0.19
C PHE A 63 -3.54 26.66 -1.12
N GLN A 64 -2.84 26.74 -2.26
CA GLN A 64 -3.46 26.81 -3.57
C GLN A 64 -3.64 25.40 -4.16
N TYR A 65 -4.54 25.28 -5.15
CA TYR A 65 -4.64 24.08 -5.96
C TYR A 65 -3.32 23.80 -6.68
N SER A 66 -2.95 22.51 -6.76
CA SER A 66 -1.76 22.05 -7.48
C SER A 66 -2.15 21.06 -8.59
N THR A 67 -1.15 20.52 -9.28
CA THR A 67 -1.34 19.48 -10.30
C THR A 67 -1.82 18.16 -9.66
N THR A 68 -2.49 17.33 -10.45
CA THR A 68 -2.99 16.02 -9.99
C THR A 68 -1.88 15.08 -9.56
N ASP A 69 -0.67 15.25 -10.11
CA ASP A 69 0.50 14.40 -9.81
C ASP A 69 1.16 14.79 -8.48
N GLY A 70 0.86 15.97 -7.96
CA GLY A 70 1.42 16.50 -6.73
C GLY A 70 2.59 17.47 -6.96
N TYR A 71 3.10 18.02 -5.86
CA TYR A 71 4.12 19.06 -5.84
C TYR A 71 5.42 18.60 -6.49
N LEU A 72 5.82 19.26 -7.58
CA LEU A 72 6.94 18.86 -8.42
C LEU A 72 8.27 18.74 -7.65
N PRO A 73 8.67 19.68 -6.78
CA PRO A 73 9.93 19.55 -6.04
C PRO A 73 9.98 18.32 -5.13
N LEU A 74 8.83 17.88 -4.59
CA LEU A 74 8.76 16.64 -3.80
C LEU A 74 8.93 15.41 -4.69
N ARG A 75 8.34 15.40 -5.88
CA ARG A 75 8.50 14.30 -6.86
C ARG A 75 9.94 14.18 -7.33
N GLU A 76 10.60 15.31 -7.64
CA GLU A 76 12.02 15.36 -7.99
C GLU A 76 12.92 14.86 -6.86
N TYR A 77 12.64 15.26 -5.62
CA TYR A 77 13.35 14.76 -4.45
C TYR A 77 13.20 13.24 -4.28
N ILE A 78 12.00 12.70 -4.47
CA ILE A 78 11.75 11.25 -4.38
C ILE A 78 12.48 10.50 -5.50
N ALA A 79 12.43 10.99 -6.74
CA ALA A 79 13.14 10.42 -7.88
C ALA A 79 14.65 10.38 -7.63
N ASP A 80 15.24 11.49 -7.18
CA ASP A 80 16.65 11.58 -6.82
C ASP A 80 17.02 10.62 -5.68
N ARG A 81 16.17 10.50 -4.65
CA ARG A 81 16.35 9.55 -3.57
C ARG A 81 16.35 8.09 -4.07
N TYR A 82 15.46 7.73 -5.00
CA TYR A 82 15.41 6.41 -5.60
C TYR A 82 16.70 6.10 -6.38
N ARG A 83 17.17 7.03 -7.20
CA ARG A 83 18.44 6.89 -7.93
C ARG A 83 19.62 6.73 -7.00
N ARG A 84 19.78 7.62 -6.02
CA ARG A 84 20.98 7.65 -5.15
C ARG A 84 21.03 6.55 -4.12
N ARG A 85 19.88 6.19 -3.51
CA ARG A 85 19.85 5.22 -2.39
C ARG A 85 19.52 3.81 -2.79
N LEU A 86 18.73 3.64 -3.85
CA LEU A 86 18.21 2.33 -4.24
C LEU A 86 18.75 1.87 -5.61
N GLY A 87 19.42 2.73 -6.37
CA GLY A 87 19.88 2.43 -7.73
C GLY A 87 18.72 2.27 -8.73
N ILE A 88 17.53 2.76 -8.39
CA ILE A 88 16.34 2.68 -9.25
C ILE A 88 16.29 3.94 -10.11
N PRO A 89 16.33 3.82 -11.45
CA PRO A 89 16.27 4.96 -12.37
C PRO A 89 14.81 5.45 -12.45
N ALA A 90 14.39 6.26 -11.48
CA ALA A 90 13.07 6.88 -11.47
C ALA A 90 13.16 8.35 -11.88
N GLU A 91 12.17 8.79 -12.67
CA GLU A 91 11.97 10.18 -13.06
C GLU A 91 10.75 10.78 -12.33
N ALA A 92 10.70 12.12 -12.24
CA ALA A 92 9.62 12.80 -11.51
C ALA A 92 8.23 12.52 -12.12
N ASP A 93 8.16 12.28 -13.43
CA ASP A 93 6.91 11.99 -14.14
C ASP A 93 6.35 10.57 -13.84
N GLU A 94 7.18 9.69 -13.26
CA GLU A 94 6.79 8.35 -12.83
C GLU A 94 6.31 8.34 -11.36
N ILE A 95 6.25 9.51 -10.71
CA ILE A 95 5.90 9.63 -9.30
C ILE A 95 4.62 10.44 -9.14
N GLN A 96 3.65 9.86 -8.45
CA GLN A 96 2.43 10.53 -8.03
C GLN A 96 2.35 10.62 -6.51
N ILE A 97 2.06 11.80 -5.98
CA ILE A 97 1.82 12.02 -4.55
C ILE A 97 0.36 11.72 -4.23
N VAL A 98 0.14 10.92 -3.21
CA VAL A 98 -1.19 10.50 -2.74
C VAL A 98 -1.35 10.73 -1.24
N ASN A 99 -2.59 10.78 -0.76
CA ASN A 99 -2.90 10.95 0.66
C ASN A 99 -2.84 9.60 1.41
N GLY A 100 -1.62 9.05 1.49
CA GLY A 100 -1.35 7.80 2.18
C GLY A 100 -1.59 6.55 1.32
N SER A 101 -1.15 5.40 1.84
CA SER A 101 -1.18 4.12 1.12
C SER A 101 -2.59 3.64 0.78
N GLN A 102 -3.60 3.97 1.60
CA GLN A 102 -4.97 3.54 1.34
C GLN A 102 -5.53 4.14 0.04
N GLN A 103 -5.26 5.42 -0.23
CA GLN A 103 -5.62 6.04 -1.50
C GLN A 103 -4.84 5.42 -2.66
N CYS A 104 -3.55 5.12 -2.46
CA CYS A 104 -2.74 4.45 -3.47
C CYS A 104 -3.31 3.07 -3.83
N LEU A 105 -3.66 2.25 -2.84
CA LEU A 105 -4.26 0.93 -3.05
C LEU A 105 -5.56 1.01 -3.83
N ASP A 106 -6.45 1.95 -3.48
CA ASP A 106 -7.71 2.17 -4.20
C ASP A 106 -7.48 2.60 -5.65
N LEU A 107 -6.57 3.55 -5.88
CA LEU A 107 -6.25 4.02 -7.23
C LEU A 107 -5.64 2.91 -8.10
N VAL A 108 -4.71 2.12 -7.56
CA VAL A 108 -4.11 0.98 -8.27
C VAL A 108 -5.18 -0.04 -8.64
N ALA A 109 -6.03 -0.41 -7.68
CA ALA A 109 -7.13 -1.33 -7.95
C ALA A 109 -8.09 -0.79 -9.01
N LYS A 110 -8.43 0.50 -8.92
CA LYS A 110 -9.34 1.18 -9.85
C LYS A 110 -8.89 1.16 -11.30
N ILE A 111 -7.57 1.23 -11.53
CA ILE A 111 -7.01 1.27 -12.89
C ILE A 111 -6.60 -0.11 -13.43
N LEU A 112 -6.45 -1.11 -12.56
CA LEU A 112 -5.93 -2.43 -12.96
C LEU A 112 -6.92 -3.58 -12.80
N LEU A 113 -8.01 -3.43 -12.01
CA LEU A 113 -8.92 -4.52 -11.71
C LEU A 113 -10.31 -4.30 -12.26
N ASP A 114 -10.79 -5.30 -12.98
CA ASP A 114 -12.20 -5.52 -13.29
C ASP A 114 -12.76 -6.68 -12.45
N PRO A 115 -14.09 -6.77 -12.25
CA PRO A 115 -14.71 -7.89 -11.55
C PRO A 115 -14.33 -9.24 -12.16
N GLY A 116 -13.83 -10.16 -11.34
CA GLY A 116 -13.37 -11.48 -11.75
C GLY A 116 -11.91 -11.56 -12.18
N ASP A 117 -11.18 -10.46 -12.26
CA ASP A 117 -9.73 -10.48 -12.49
C ASP A 117 -8.99 -11.18 -11.35
N HIS A 118 -7.89 -11.84 -11.67
CA HIS A 118 -7.08 -12.56 -10.71
C HIS A 118 -5.97 -11.68 -10.14
N LEU A 119 -5.83 -11.68 -8.82
CA LEU A 119 -4.70 -11.04 -8.14
C LEU A 119 -4.07 -12.00 -7.12
N GLY A 120 -2.74 -11.99 -7.02
CA GLY A 120 -2.01 -12.71 -5.98
C GLY A 120 -1.74 -11.81 -4.76
N MET A 121 -1.84 -12.38 -3.55
CA MET A 121 -1.56 -11.67 -2.32
C MET A 121 -0.91 -12.59 -1.28
N GLU A 122 -0.06 -12.04 -0.45
CA GLU A 122 0.52 -12.73 0.71
C GLU A 122 -0.54 -13.25 1.69
N GLN A 123 -0.23 -14.36 2.36
CA GLN A 123 -1.04 -14.89 3.46
C GLN A 123 -0.14 -15.12 4.71
N PRO A 124 -0.41 -14.40 5.82
CA PRO A 124 -1.48 -13.42 6.03
C PRO A 124 -1.26 -12.13 5.24
N GLY A 125 -2.35 -11.54 4.73
CA GLY A 125 -2.33 -10.30 3.94
C GLY A 125 -2.63 -9.04 4.77
N TYR A 126 -2.28 -7.87 4.23
CA TYR A 126 -2.61 -6.59 4.83
C TYR A 126 -4.11 -6.28 4.67
N LEU A 127 -4.81 -6.09 5.80
CA LEU A 127 -6.26 -5.88 5.80
C LEU A 127 -6.71 -4.67 4.99
N GLY A 128 -5.96 -3.56 5.04
CA GLY A 128 -6.27 -2.36 4.26
C GLY A 128 -6.21 -2.59 2.75
N ALA A 129 -5.29 -3.45 2.27
CA ALA A 129 -5.22 -3.83 0.88
C ALA A 129 -6.39 -4.75 0.50
N ILE A 130 -6.71 -5.73 1.35
CA ILE A 130 -7.86 -6.63 1.14
C ILE A 130 -9.15 -5.81 1.03
N GLU A 131 -9.39 -4.86 1.95
CA GLU A 131 -10.57 -3.99 1.92
C GLU A 131 -10.63 -3.14 0.64
N ALA A 132 -9.52 -2.51 0.24
CA ALA A 132 -9.46 -1.68 -0.97
C ALA A 132 -9.72 -2.50 -2.23
N PHE A 133 -9.04 -3.64 -2.39
CA PHE A 133 -9.15 -4.48 -3.58
C PHE A 133 -10.50 -5.17 -3.69
N SER A 134 -11.10 -5.59 -2.57
CA SER A 134 -12.41 -6.24 -2.56
C SER A 134 -13.53 -5.39 -3.16
N LEU A 135 -13.39 -4.06 -3.18
CA LEU A 135 -14.34 -3.15 -3.84
C LEU A 135 -14.45 -3.37 -5.36
N TYR A 136 -13.42 -3.94 -5.97
CA TYR A 136 -13.33 -4.19 -7.41
C TYR A 136 -13.65 -5.65 -7.77
N GLU A 137 -14.11 -6.45 -6.79
CA GLU A 137 -14.59 -7.82 -6.95
C GLU A 137 -13.61 -8.78 -7.64
N PRO A 138 -12.28 -8.71 -7.36
CA PRO A 138 -11.31 -9.64 -7.94
C PRO A 138 -11.39 -11.02 -7.29
N VAL A 139 -10.78 -12.01 -7.94
CA VAL A 139 -10.46 -13.31 -7.36
C VAL A 139 -9.09 -13.22 -6.70
N ILE A 140 -9.06 -13.15 -5.37
CA ILE A 140 -7.81 -13.03 -4.60
C ILE A 140 -7.24 -14.42 -4.33
N HIS A 141 -6.00 -14.65 -4.78
CA HIS A 141 -5.24 -15.88 -4.54
C HIS A 141 -4.22 -15.68 -3.44
N ALA A 142 -4.33 -16.49 -2.38
CA ALA A 142 -3.44 -16.41 -1.24
C ALA A 142 -2.15 -17.19 -1.46
N VAL A 143 -1.00 -16.52 -1.29
CA VAL A 143 0.33 -17.11 -1.30
C VAL A 143 0.87 -17.18 0.12
N PRO A 144 1.02 -18.37 0.72
CA PRO A 144 1.53 -18.49 2.08
C PRO A 144 2.94 -17.91 2.24
N LEU A 145 3.21 -17.32 3.41
CA LEU A 145 4.54 -16.85 3.78
C LEU A 145 5.28 -17.91 4.63
N ASN A 146 6.52 -18.15 4.28
CA ASN A 146 7.52 -18.80 5.15
C ASN A 146 8.45 -17.75 5.78
N ASP A 147 9.53 -18.16 6.41
CA ASP A 147 10.44 -17.24 7.10
C ASP A 147 11.29 -16.39 6.15
N GLU A 148 11.43 -16.79 4.89
CA GLU A 148 12.20 -16.09 3.87
C GLU A 148 11.35 -15.27 2.90
N GLY A 149 10.02 -15.32 3.01
CA GLY A 149 9.08 -14.64 2.12
C GLY A 149 7.96 -15.53 1.61
N PRO A 150 7.35 -15.25 0.46
CA PRO A 150 6.34 -16.11 -0.15
C PRO A 150 6.86 -17.51 -0.47
N ASP A 151 5.98 -18.50 -0.33
CA ASP A 151 6.22 -19.86 -0.84
C ASP A 151 6.36 -19.79 -2.37
N LEU A 152 7.61 -19.87 -2.85
CA LEU A 152 7.95 -19.66 -4.25
C LEU A 152 7.40 -20.75 -5.17
N GLU A 153 7.26 -21.98 -4.69
CA GLU A 153 6.70 -23.08 -5.46
C GLU A 153 5.21 -22.84 -5.72
N ARG A 154 4.47 -22.49 -4.67
CA ARG A 154 3.05 -22.12 -4.78
C ARG A 154 2.84 -20.86 -5.58
N PHE A 155 3.74 -19.88 -5.45
CA PHE A 155 3.66 -18.65 -6.21
C PHE A 155 3.87 -18.90 -7.71
N ALA A 156 4.88 -19.69 -8.09
CA ALA A 156 5.11 -20.05 -9.49
C ALA A 156 3.92 -20.81 -10.07
N ALA A 157 3.40 -21.80 -9.34
CA ALA A 157 2.22 -22.55 -9.77
C ALA A 157 0.98 -21.65 -9.95
N LEU A 158 0.80 -20.65 -9.09
CA LEU A 158 -0.29 -19.68 -9.21
C LEU A 158 -0.17 -18.82 -10.48
N VAL A 159 1.02 -18.31 -10.75
CA VAL A 159 1.31 -17.49 -11.95
C VAL A 159 1.11 -18.30 -13.24
N ASP A 160 1.49 -19.59 -13.24
CA ASP A 160 1.27 -20.49 -14.39
C ASP A 160 -0.22 -20.79 -14.63
N GLN A 161 -1.02 -20.87 -13.57
CA GLN A 161 -2.43 -21.27 -13.65
C GLN A 161 -3.37 -20.11 -13.95
N HIS A 162 -3.00 -18.88 -13.57
CA HIS A 162 -3.87 -17.72 -13.66
C HIS A 162 -3.14 -16.51 -14.22
N PRO A 163 -3.75 -15.74 -15.14
CA PRO A 163 -3.22 -14.47 -15.61
C PRO A 163 -3.43 -13.42 -14.53
N LEU A 164 -2.49 -13.29 -13.61
CA LEU A 164 -2.60 -12.29 -12.54
C LEU A 164 -2.49 -10.88 -13.11
N ARG A 165 -3.34 -9.98 -12.66
CA ARG A 165 -3.20 -8.55 -12.96
C ARG A 165 -2.02 -7.94 -12.24
N PHE A 166 -1.81 -8.35 -10.98
CA PHE A 166 -0.62 -8.02 -10.19
C PHE A 166 -0.48 -8.96 -8.99
N PHE A 167 0.69 -8.93 -8.37
CA PHE A 167 0.94 -9.52 -7.07
C PHE A 167 1.18 -8.41 -6.04
N TYR A 168 0.42 -8.44 -4.93
CA TYR A 168 0.62 -7.53 -3.81
C TYR A 168 1.44 -8.18 -2.70
N GLY A 169 2.59 -7.58 -2.40
CA GLY A 169 3.49 -8.04 -1.36
C GLY A 169 4.14 -6.90 -0.58
N ILE A 170 4.46 -7.16 0.70
CA ILE A 170 5.16 -6.23 1.60
C ILE A 170 6.51 -6.83 1.95
N PRO A 171 7.56 -6.58 1.17
CA PRO A 171 8.83 -7.30 1.31
C PRO A 171 9.67 -6.87 2.52
N ASN A 172 9.35 -5.77 3.20
CA ASN A 172 10.03 -5.30 4.40
C ASN A 172 9.06 -5.19 5.56
N SER A 173 9.35 -5.84 6.69
CA SER A 173 8.50 -5.78 7.89
C SER A 173 7.02 -6.00 7.57
N GLN A 174 6.73 -7.10 6.90
CA GLN A 174 5.41 -7.46 6.39
C GLN A 174 4.31 -7.27 7.44
N ASN A 175 3.22 -6.67 7.05
CA ASN A 175 2.06 -6.48 7.91
C ASN A 175 1.00 -7.58 7.61
N PRO A 176 0.64 -8.47 8.58
CA PRO A 176 0.90 -8.33 10.02
C PRO A 176 2.07 -9.18 10.57
N SER A 177 2.79 -9.96 9.75
CA SER A 177 3.73 -10.97 10.25
C SER A 177 5.07 -10.42 10.76
N GLY A 178 5.44 -9.20 10.39
CA GLY A 178 6.75 -8.61 10.69
C GLY A 178 7.91 -9.19 9.88
N ARG A 179 7.67 -10.17 9.00
CA ARG A 179 8.70 -10.83 8.19
C ARG A 179 9.30 -9.88 7.15
N THR A 180 10.57 -10.12 6.85
CA THR A 180 11.27 -9.42 5.76
C THR A 180 11.77 -10.46 4.78
N TYR A 181 11.45 -10.30 3.49
CA TYR A 181 11.86 -11.24 2.46
C TYR A 181 13.36 -11.31 2.33
N ALA A 182 13.89 -12.52 2.24
CA ALA A 182 15.28 -12.75 1.87
C ALA A 182 15.56 -12.22 0.45
N GLU A 183 16.79 -11.82 0.19
CA GLU A 183 17.21 -11.32 -1.14
C GLU A 183 16.98 -12.37 -2.24
N SER A 184 17.24 -13.65 -1.91
CA SER A 184 16.97 -14.79 -2.79
C SER A 184 15.50 -14.86 -3.21
N SER A 185 14.57 -14.69 -2.28
CA SER A 185 13.13 -14.70 -2.53
C SER A 185 12.70 -13.53 -3.42
N ARG A 186 13.21 -12.32 -3.16
CA ARG A 186 12.92 -11.15 -4.01
C ARG A 186 13.36 -11.36 -5.46
N LYS A 187 14.58 -11.89 -5.66
CA LYS A 187 15.09 -12.23 -6.99
C LYS A 187 14.30 -13.34 -7.67
N ALA A 188 13.84 -14.33 -6.89
CA ALA A 188 13.02 -15.40 -7.42
C ALA A 188 11.64 -14.93 -7.85
N ILE A 189 10.98 -14.08 -7.05
CA ILE A 189 9.70 -13.45 -7.40
C ILE A 189 9.83 -12.69 -8.72
N ALA A 190 10.86 -11.84 -8.86
CA ALA A 190 11.09 -11.09 -10.09
C ALA A 190 11.26 -12.01 -11.31
N ARG A 191 11.98 -13.14 -11.16
CA ARG A 191 12.15 -14.12 -12.26
C ARG A 191 10.86 -14.86 -12.61
N ILE A 192 10.04 -15.19 -11.61
CA ILE A 192 8.74 -15.86 -11.84
C ILE A 192 7.80 -14.93 -12.60
N LEU A 193 7.84 -13.63 -12.31
CA LEU A 193 6.98 -12.63 -12.97
C LEU A 193 7.53 -12.16 -14.32
N ASP A 194 8.81 -12.40 -14.60
CA ASP A 194 9.45 -11.98 -15.85
C ASP A 194 8.75 -12.57 -17.08
N GLY A 195 8.30 -11.70 -17.97
CA GLY A 195 7.59 -12.10 -19.20
C GLY A 195 6.13 -12.54 -19.02
N THR A 196 5.55 -12.48 -17.80
CA THR A 196 4.15 -12.90 -17.55
C THR A 196 3.12 -11.81 -17.82
N GLY A 197 3.52 -10.53 -17.82
CA GLY A 197 2.60 -9.38 -17.89
C GLY A 197 1.91 -9.06 -16.58
N THR A 198 2.32 -9.71 -15.47
CA THR A 198 1.83 -9.47 -14.10
C THR A 198 2.52 -8.28 -13.47
#